data_1af1ae86c871a13f30356f69671a84fe
#
_entry.id   1af1ae86c871a13f30356f69671a84fe
#
_cell.length_a   1.000
_cell.length_b   1.000
_cell.length_c   1.000
_cell.angle_alpha   90.00
_cell.angle_beta   90.00
_cell.angle_gamma   90.00
#
_symmetry.space_group_name_H-M   'P 1'
#
loop_
_entity.id
_entity.type
_entity.pdbx_description
1 polymer ?
#
loop_
_entity_poly.entity_id
_entity_poly.type
_entity_poly.pdbx_seq_one_letter_code
_entity_poly.pdbx_strand_id
1 'polypeptide(L)'
;MRLLPLLLIPAVLEGDGRWSAAAPLPEPIQELSAAVLHDKIYVAGGIDRTGQATATAFRYDPAANHWERIADLPSPRHHMPLAVVGDTLYAVGGLAEPSFVPESTLWLYREDRNRWEPRAPLPAPRGASGVGVVSGKLVVVGGWGAGRQLIAASAIYDPATDRWHGAAPIPTPRDHLTAAAARGLVYAIGGRPLNPDRNYDIVEAYDPASDRWTRRSAMPSRRGGLAAAVLDGAIHVIGGETRGSVFANHEVYDPATDRWTTASALPVARHGLAAAAVGGKLYVIGGGPKAGFSQTDAVDVFAP
;
A
#
# COMPACT_ATOMS: atom_id res chain seq x y z
N MET A 1 46.44 16.45 36.03
CA MET A 1 45.28 16.98 35.31
C MET A 1 45.16 16.18 34.03
N ARG A 2 44.30 15.17 34.02
CA ARG A 2 44.06 14.31 32.82
C ARG A 2 42.83 14.87 32.09
N LEU A 3 43.02 15.35 30.87
CA LEU A 3 41.97 15.76 29.97
C LEU A 3 41.24 14.51 29.47
N LEU A 4 39.93 14.36 29.77
CA LEU A 4 39.06 13.39 29.14
C LEU A 4 38.80 13.81 27.68
N PRO A 5 38.81 12.87 26.72
CA PRO A 5 38.39 13.19 25.36
C PRO A 5 36.87 13.39 25.31
N LEU A 6 36.48 14.52 24.75
CA LEU A 6 35.08 14.82 24.41
C LEU A 6 34.64 13.84 23.30
N LEU A 7 33.77 12.87 23.62
CA LEU A 7 33.10 12.07 22.61
C LEU A 7 32.16 12.99 21.84
N LEU A 8 32.49 13.31 20.60
CA LEU A 8 31.56 13.85 19.63
C LEU A 8 30.55 12.76 19.31
N ILE A 9 29.34 12.89 19.85
CA ILE A 9 28.17 12.14 19.38
C ILE A 9 27.87 12.71 18.00
N PRO A 10 27.86 11.87 16.90
CA PRO A 10 27.44 12.37 15.60
C PRO A 10 26.00 12.82 15.71
N ALA A 11 25.72 14.07 15.36
CA ALA A 11 24.36 14.54 15.15
C ALA A 11 23.71 13.64 14.09
N VAL A 12 22.66 12.94 14.47
CA VAL A 12 21.76 12.31 13.52
C VAL A 12 21.20 13.47 12.73
N LEU A 13 21.61 13.62 11.48
CA LEU A 13 20.95 14.48 10.52
C LEU A 13 19.55 13.85 10.33
N GLU A 14 18.56 14.39 11.06
CA GLU A 14 17.16 14.22 10.71
C GLU A 14 17.04 14.84 9.32
N GLY A 15 16.79 14.00 8.32
CA GLY A 15 16.49 14.45 6.98
C GLY A 15 15.16 15.19 7.03
N ASP A 16 15.21 16.51 7.09
CA ASP A 16 14.06 17.42 7.05
C ASP A 16 13.45 17.41 5.63
N GLY A 17 12.96 16.28 5.20
CA GLY A 17 12.17 16.20 3.97
C GLY A 17 10.92 17.09 4.10
N ARG A 18 10.51 17.70 2.98
CA ARG A 18 9.43 18.69 2.94
C ARG A 18 8.20 18.15 2.23
N TRP A 19 7.04 18.48 2.79
CA TRP A 19 5.75 18.25 2.14
C TRP A 19 5.34 19.46 1.30
N SER A 20 4.74 19.18 0.15
CA SER A 20 4.07 20.15 -0.72
C SER A 20 2.79 19.53 -1.27
N ALA A 21 1.83 20.36 -1.68
CA ALA A 21 0.63 19.88 -2.36
C ALA A 21 0.90 19.68 -3.86
N ALA A 22 0.24 18.68 -4.45
CA ALA A 22 0.12 18.50 -5.89
C ALA A 22 -1.33 18.70 -6.34
N ALA A 23 -1.61 18.60 -7.66
CA ALA A 23 -2.97 18.64 -8.16
C ALA A 23 -3.84 17.60 -7.46
N PRO A 24 -4.99 18.01 -6.87
CA PRO A 24 -5.86 17.08 -6.16
C PRO A 24 -6.44 16.01 -7.10
N LEU A 25 -6.83 14.87 -6.54
CA LEU A 25 -7.64 13.89 -7.27
C LEU A 25 -8.89 14.57 -7.87
N PRO A 26 -9.34 14.15 -9.05
CA PRO A 26 -10.58 14.69 -9.63
C PRO A 26 -11.82 14.50 -8.75
N GLU A 27 -11.80 13.51 -7.87
CA GLU A 27 -12.84 13.25 -6.88
C GLU A 27 -12.25 12.70 -5.58
N PRO A 28 -12.85 12.99 -4.41
CA PRO A 28 -12.38 12.43 -3.14
C PRO A 28 -12.69 10.95 -3.03
N ILE A 29 -11.65 10.17 -2.70
CA ILE A 29 -11.72 8.71 -2.60
C ILE A 29 -10.91 8.26 -1.38
N GLN A 30 -11.44 7.31 -0.61
CA GLN A 30 -10.70 6.55 0.40
C GLN A 30 -10.62 5.06 0.01
N GLU A 31 -9.78 4.28 0.68
CA GLU A 31 -9.58 2.85 0.45
C GLU A 31 -9.24 2.52 -1.02
N LEU A 32 -8.53 3.46 -1.64
CA LEU A 32 -7.96 3.35 -2.97
C LEU A 32 -6.56 2.74 -2.90
N SER A 33 -6.00 2.38 -4.04
CA SER A 33 -4.62 1.95 -4.16
C SER A 33 -3.92 2.68 -5.30
N ALA A 34 -2.58 2.73 -5.23
CA ALA A 34 -1.75 3.32 -6.27
C ALA A 34 -0.62 2.40 -6.70
N ALA A 35 -0.20 2.52 -7.96
CA ALA A 35 1.00 1.90 -8.49
C ALA A 35 1.66 2.81 -9.52
N VAL A 36 2.97 2.64 -9.76
CA VAL A 36 3.72 3.44 -10.72
C VAL A 36 4.01 2.60 -11.97
N LEU A 37 3.64 3.13 -13.13
CA LEU A 37 3.95 2.56 -14.44
C LEU A 37 4.41 3.70 -15.37
N HIS A 38 5.57 3.54 -16.03
CA HIS A 38 6.15 4.52 -16.97
C HIS A 38 6.19 5.95 -16.41
N ASP A 39 6.72 6.10 -15.17
CA ASP A 39 6.82 7.38 -14.45
C ASP A 39 5.47 8.10 -14.23
N LYS A 40 4.35 7.40 -14.37
CA LYS A 40 3.01 7.88 -14.03
C LYS A 40 2.46 7.11 -12.85
N ILE A 41 1.62 7.77 -12.05
CA ILE A 41 0.92 7.13 -10.93
C ILE A 41 -0.49 6.77 -11.38
N TYR A 42 -0.86 5.52 -11.20
CA TYR A 42 -2.20 5.00 -11.47
C TYR A 42 -2.91 4.77 -10.15
N VAL A 43 -4.16 5.20 -10.07
CA VAL A 43 -5.07 4.92 -8.95
C VAL A 43 -6.36 4.34 -9.50
N ALA A 44 -6.98 3.41 -8.77
CA ALA A 44 -8.25 2.82 -9.18
C ALA A 44 -9.07 2.34 -7.99
N GLY A 45 -10.39 2.40 -8.14
CA GLY A 45 -11.34 1.97 -7.13
C GLY A 45 -11.31 2.84 -5.88
N GLY A 46 -11.83 2.30 -4.80
CA GLY A 46 -11.96 2.97 -3.51
C GLY A 46 -13.42 3.21 -3.15
N ILE A 47 -13.64 4.02 -2.12
CA ILE A 47 -14.97 4.43 -1.63
C ILE A 47 -15.13 5.92 -1.89
N ASP A 48 -16.16 6.30 -2.59
CA ASP A 48 -16.48 7.66 -2.98
C ASP A 48 -17.21 8.45 -1.88
N ARG A 49 -17.63 9.70 -2.17
CA ARG A 49 -18.33 10.58 -1.23
C ARG A 49 -19.71 10.04 -0.82
N THR A 50 -20.29 9.13 -1.57
CA THR A 50 -21.58 8.50 -1.24
C THR A 50 -21.44 7.32 -0.29
N GLY A 51 -20.19 6.93 0.02
CA GLY A 51 -19.88 5.77 0.84
C GLY A 51 -19.97 4.45 0.05
N GLN A 52 -20.00 4.52 -1.28
CA GLN A 52 -20.07 3.35 -2.16
C GLN A 52 -18.73 3.06 -2.83
N ALA A 53 -18.50 1.79 -3.15
CA ALA A 53 -17.38 1.41 -4.00
C ALA A 53 -17.46 2.11 -5.36
N THR A 54 -16.35 2.61 -5.84
CA THR A 54 -16.25 3.18 -7.20
C THR A 54 -15.45 2.29 -8.14
N ALA A 55 -15.73 2.41 -9.44
CA ALA A 55 -14.92 1.80 -10.51
C ALA A 55 -13.95 2.78 -11.13
N THR A 56 -13.97 4.06 -10.70
CA THR A 56 -13.17 5.10 -11.34
C THR A 56 -11.68 4.81 -11.26
N ALA A 57 -10.97 5.15 -12.34
CA ALA A 57 -9.53 5.01 -12.41
C ALA A 57 -8.90 6.24 -13.06
N PHE A 58 -7.76 6.65 -12.52
CA PHE A 58 -7.04 7.84 -12.95
C PHE A 58 -5.56 7.55 -13.13
N ARG A 59 -4.94 8.30 -14.04
CA ARG A 59 -3.50 8.37 -14.24
C ARG A 59 -3.03 9.80 -13.93
N TYR A 60 -2.01 9.92 -13.10
CA TYR A 60 -1.36 11.19 -12.77
C TYR A 60 -0.01 11.31 -13.47
N ASP A 61 0.22 12.45 -14.11
CA ASP A 61 1.51 12.85 -14.64
C ASP A 61 2.22 13.79 -13.68
N PRO A 62 3.27 13.34 -12.97
CA PRO A 62 4.01 14.21 -12.06
C PRO A 62 4.71 15.39 -12.74
N ALA A 63 5.13 15.24 -14.00
CA ALA A 63 5.81 16.30 -14.74
C ALA A 63 4.84 17.42 -15.17
N ALA A 64 3.61 17.04 -15.54
CA ALA A 64 2.55 17.99 -15.92
C ALA A 64 1.70 18.44 -14.72
N ASN A 65 1.85 17.80 -13.55
CA ASN A 65 0.98 17.98 -12.37
C ASN A 65 -0.50 17.86 -12.73
N HIS A 66 -0.87 16.81 -13.46
CA HIS A 66 -2.19 16.67 -14.06
C HIS A 66 -2.72 15.25 -13.94
N TRP A 67 -4.03 15.14 -13.65
CA TRP A 67 -4.79 13.89 -13.63
C TRP A 67 -5.55 13.70 -14.94
N GLU A 68 -5.58 12.47 -15.42
CA GLU A 68 -6.39 12.03 -16.56
C GLU A 68 -7.23 10.84 -16.13
N ARG A 69 -8.53 10.83 -16.49
CA ARG A 69 -9.37 9.65 -16.33
C ARG A 69 -9.01 8.60 -17.38
N ILE A 70 -8.79 7.39 -16.94
CA ILE A 70 -8.59 6.22 -17.79
C ILE A 70 -9.84 5.33 -17.75
N ALA A 71 -9.83 4.22 -18.49
CA ALA A 71 -10.95 3.27 -18.46
C ALA A 71 -11.23 2.82 -17.01
N ASP A 72 -12.48 2.88 -16.64
CA ASP A 72 -12.97 2.41 -15.35
C ASP A 72 -12.72 0.89 -15.19
N LEU A 73 -12.57 0.45 -13.94
CA LEU A 73 -12.56 -0.98 -13.61
C LEU A 73 -13.81 -1.67 -14.14
N PRO A 74 -13.76 -2.96 -14.49
CA PRO A 74 -14.93 -3.71 -14.97
C PRO A 74 -16.09 -3.76 -13.97
N SER A 75 -15.81 -3.58 -12.69
CA SER A 75 -16.82 -3.38 -11.65
C SER A 75 -16.24 -2.64 -10.45
N PRO A 76 -17.06 -1.91 -9.66
CA PRO A 76 -16.62 -1.17 -8.50
C PRO A 76 -15.90 -2.05 -7.46
N ARG A 77 -14.80 -1.56 -6.90
CA ARG A 77 -14.00 -2.23 -5.87
C ARG A 77 -13.36 -1.21 -4.94
N HIS A 78 -13.18 -1.62 -3.68
CA HIS A 78 -12.35 -0.91 -2.72
C HIS A 78 -11.43 -1.90 -1.98
N HIS A 79 -10.47 -1.42 -1.19
CA HIS A 79 -9.49 -2.27 -0.50
C HIS A 79 -8.81 -3.26 -1.46
N MET A 80 -8.58 -2.84 -2.68
CA MET A 80 -8.04 -3.61 -3.79
C MET A 80 -6.63 -3.13 -4.11
N PRO A 81 -5.57 -3.89 -3.81
CA PRO A 81 -4.22 -3.47 -4.13
C PRO A 81 -3.96 -3.41 -5.64
N LEU A 82 -3.20 -2.39 -6.05
CA LEU A 82 -2.61 -2.27 -7.37
C LEU A 82 -1.13 -2.66 -7.31
N ALA A 83 -0.62 -3.25 -8.38
CA ALA A 83 0.81 -3.55 -8.53
C ALA A 83 1.22 -3.55 -9.99
N VAL A 84 2.51 -3.29 -10.26
CA VAL A 84 3.08 -3.32 -11.61
C VAL A 84 4.12 -4.43 -11.70
N VAL A 85 3.98 -5.28 -12.71
CA VAL A 85 4.98 -6.29 -13.07
C VAL A 85 5.46 -6.03 -14.50
N GLY A 86 6.76 -5.76 -14.67
CA GLY A 86 7.28 -5.28 -15.95
C GLY A 86 6.53 -4.01 -16.38
N ASP A 87 5.99 -4.01 -17.60
CA ASP A 87 5.23 -2.89 -18.17
C ASP A 87 3.70 -3.10 -18.05
N THR A 88 3.25 -3.74 -16.97
CA THR A 88 1.84 -4.11 -16.84
C THR A 88 1.31 -3.80 -15.45
N LEU A 89 0.20 -3.06 -15.39
CA LEU A 89 -0.54 -2.76 -14.18
C LEU A 89 -1.60 -3.85 -13.91
N TYR A 90 -1.66 -4.30 -12.66
CA TYR A 90 -2.62 -5.28 -12.16
C TYR A 90 -3.44 -4.72 -11.01
N ALA A 91 -4.73 -5.10 -10.97
CA ALA A 91 -5.65 -4.86 -9.87
C ALA A 91 -6.10 -6.21 -9.28
N VAL A 92 -5.94 -6.39 -7.97
CA VAL A 92 -5.98 -7.71 -7.33
C VAL A 92 -7.06 -7.80 -6.27
N GLY A 93 -8.06 -8.67 -6.46
CA GLY A 93 -9.11 -8.94 -5.49
C GLY A 93 -9.94 -7.72 -5.12
N GLY A 94 -9.96 -7.39 -3.84
CA GLY A 94 -10.72 -6.27 -3.30
C GLY A 94 -12.08 -6.68 -2.74
N LEU A 95 -12.85 -5.68 -2.33
CA LEU A 95 -14.19 -5.82 -1.77
C LEU A 95 -15.21 -5.15 -2.69
N ALA A 96 -16.33 -5.82 -2.89
CA ALA A 96 -17.49 -5.32 -3.65
C ALA A 96 -18.65 -4.96 -2.71
N GLU A 97 -19.51 -4.05 -3.16
CA GLU A 97 -20.78 -3.74 -2.52
C GLU A 97 -21.93 -4.64 -3.04
N PRO A 98 -23.01 -4.78 -2.27
CA PRO A 98 -23.17 -4.40 -0.87
C PRO A 98 -22.46 -5.38 0.08
N SER A 99 -22.21 -4.95 1.32
CA SER A 99 -21.71 -5.81 2.41
C SER A 99 -20.26 -6.25 2.30
N PHE A 100 -19.41 -5.52 1.59
CA PHE A 100 -17.98 -5.79 1.53
C PHE A 100 -17.66 -7.23 1.10
N VAL A 101 -18.25 -7.66 -0.01
CA VAL A 101 -18.03 -9.02 -0.53
C VAL A 101 -16.60 -9.17 -1.06
N PRO A 102 -15.80 -10.08 -0.49
CA PRO A 102 -14.45 -10.31 -1.01
C PRO A 102 -14.47 -10.98 -2.37
N GLU A 103 -13.58 -10.53 -3.24
CA GLU A 103 -13.50 -10.94 -4.62
C GLU A 103 -12.18 -11.63 -4.95
N SER A 104 -12.21 -12.52 -5.96
CA SER A 104 -11.01 -13.22 -6.44
C SER A 104 -10.48 -12.67 -7.76
N THR A 105 -11.05 -11.56 -8.26
CA THR A 105 -10.70 -11.01 -9.57
C THR A 105 -9.22 -10.62 -9.65
N LEU A 106 -8.59 -10.87 -10.79
CA LEU A 106 -7.34 -10.27 -11.20
C LEU A 106 -7.59 -9.59 -12.55
N TRP A 107 -7.37 -8.28 -12.60
CA TRP A 107 -7.46 -7.52 -13.82
C TRP A 107 -6.09 -6.97 -14.21
N LEU A 108 -5.81 -7.02 -15.51
CA LEU A 108 -4.65 -6.42 -16.14
C LEU A 108 -5.12 -5.20 -16.93
N TYR A 109 -4.46 -4.04 -16.74
CA TYR A 109 -4.72 -2.85 -17.53
C TYR A 109 -3.85 -2.83 -18.80
N ARG A 110 -4.49 -2.68 -19.94
CA ARG A 110 -3.84 -2.48 -21.25
C ARG A 110 -3.79 -0.99 -21.55
N GLU A 111 -2.63 -0.40 -21.32
CA GLU A 111 -2.42 1.04 -21.55
C GLU A 111 -2.64 1.42 -23.02
N ASP A 112 -2.13 0.60 -23.96
CA ASP A 112 -2.27 0.76 -25.40
C ASP A 112 -3.72 0.76 -25.92
N ARG A 113 -4.64 0.19 -25.15
CA ARG A 113 -6.06 0.05 -25.49
C ARG A 113 -6.98 0.74 -24.51
N ASN A 114 -6.43 1.35 -23.47
CA ASN A 114 -7.17 1.96 -22.37
C ASN A 114 -8.29 1.05 -21.87
N ARG A 115 -7.97 -0.20 -21.49
CA ARG A 115 -8.97 -1.15 -20.98
C ARG A 115 -8.39 -2.15 -19.98
N TRP A 116 -9.25 -2.68 -19.12
CA TRP A 116 -8.97 -3.78 -18.21
C TRP A 116 -9.34 -5.12 -18.82
N GLU A 117 -8.49 -6.11 -18.64
CA GLU A 117 -8.69 -7.49 -19.11
C GLU A 117 -8.59 -8.47 -17.94
N PRO A 118 -9.48 -9.48 -17.85
CA PRO A 118 -9.39 -10.49 -16.80
C PRO A 118 -8.15 -11.39 -16.98
N ARG A 119 -7.65 -11.87 -15.84
CA ARG A 119 -6.61 -12.91 -15.73
C ARG A 119 -7.08 -14.00 -14.79
N ALA A 120 -6.28 -15.07 -14.65
CA ALA A 120 -6.58 -16.16 -13.74
C ALA A 120 -6.91 -15.62 -12.35
N PRO A 121 -8.09 -15.94 -11.79
CA PRO A 121 -8.51 -15.39 -10.50
C PRO A 121 -7.67 -15.91 -9.34
N LEU A 122 -7.60 -15.15 -8.24
CA LEU A 122 -7.01 -15.58 -6.98
C LEU A 122 -7.58 -16.93 -6.53
N PRO A 123 -6.78 -17.80 -5.92
CA PRO A 123 -7.24 -19.09 -5.37
C PRO A 123 -8.32 -18.96 -4.30
N ALA A 124 -8.35 -17.82 -3.61
CA ALA A 124 -9.38 -17.48 -2.62
C ALA A 124 -9.70 -15.98 -2.70
N PRO A 125 -11.01 -15.62 -2.67
CA PRO A 125 -11.42 -14.22 -2.68
C PRO A 125 -10.93 -13.50 -1.43
N ARG A 126 -10.41 -12.27 -1.60
CA ARG A 126 -9.91 -11.46 -0.48
C ARG A 126 -9.92 -9.97 -0.77
N GLY A 127 -10.12 -9.18 0.27
CA GLY A 127 -9.89 -7.75 0.26
C GLY A 127 -9.05 -7.31 1.46
N ALA A 128 -8.65 -6.04 1.50
CA ALA A 128 -7.79 -5.45 2.51
C ALA A 128 -6.47 -6.24 2.71
N SER A 129 -5.95 -6.82 1.62
CA SER A 129 -4.69 -7.56 1.54
C SER A 129 -3.55 -6.66 1.08
N GLY A 130 -2.32 -7.09 1.31
CA GLY A 130 -1.12 -6.47 0.73
C GLY A 130 -0.65 -7.19 -0.52
N VAL A 131 0.02 -6.47 -1.41
CA VAL A 131 0.69 -7.02 -2.58
C VAL A 131 2.12 -6.48 -2.69
N GLY A 132 3.05 -7.36 -3.02
CA GLY A 132 4.43 -7.00 -3.37
C GLY A 132 4.83 -7.65 -4.68
N VAL A 133 5.82 -7.09 -5.37
CA VAL A 133 6.36 -7.62 -6.62
C VAL A 133 7.81 -8.01 -6.42
N VAL A 134 8.10 -9.29 -6.61
CA VAL A 134 9.48 -9.82 -6.52
C VAL A 134 9.72 -10.78 -7.69
N SER A 135 10.87 -10.65 -8.33
CA SER A 135 11.28 -11.53 -9.44
C SER A 135 10.23 -11.65 -10.55
N GLY A 136 9.55 -10.53 -10.88
CA GLY A 136 8.54 -10.49 -11.93
C GLY A 136 7.23 -11.19 -11.58
N LYS A 137 6.93 -11.42 -10.30
CA LYS A 137 5.70 -12.08 -9.83
C LYS A 137 4.99 -11.24 -8.78
N LEU A 138 3.64 -11.33 -8.74
CA LEU A 138 2.84 -10.75 -7.66
C LEU A 138 2.85 -11.70 -6.47
N VAL A 139 3.09 -11.18 -5.28
CA VAL A 139 2.94 -11.92 -4.01
C VAL A 139 1.84 -11.25 -3.21
N VAL A 140 0.75 -11.97 -2.97
CA VAL A 140 -0.43 -11.47 -2.26
C VAL A 140 -0.50 -12.09 -0.88
N VAL A 141 -0.64 -11.25 0.16
CA VAL A 141 -0.53 -11.65 1.56
C VAL A 141 -1.65 -11.06 2.41
N GLY A 142 -2.10 -11.81 3.41
CA GLY A 142 -3.11 -11.34 4.37
C GLY A 142 -4.46 -11.02 3.74
N GLY A 143 -5.19 -10.08 4.37
CA GLY A 143 -6.55 -9.73 4.03
C GLY A 143 -7.57 -10.65 4.69
N TRP A 144 -8.85 -10.43 4.38
CA TRP A 144 -9.93 -11.29 4.81
C TRP A 144 -10.81 -11.72 3.62
N GLY A 145 -11.40 -12.89 3.76
CA GLY A 145 -12.20 -13.55 2.74
C GLY A 145 -13.64 -13.81 3.18
N ALA A 146 -14.27 -14.79 2.54
CA ALA A 146 -15.64 -15.19 2.83
C ALA A 146 -15.88 -15.41 4.32
N GLY A 147 -17.05 -15.01 4.84
CA GLY A 147 -17.40 -15.11 6.26
C GLY A 147 -16.56 -14.20 7.17
N ARG A 148 -15.88 -13.16 6.63
CA ARG A 148 -14.97 -12.27 7.37
C ARG A 148 -13.89 -13.03 8.12
N GLN A 149 -13.30 -14.03 7.49
CA GLN A 149 -12.18 -14.78 8.07
C GLN A 149 -10.85 -14.24 7.55
N LEU A 150 -9.87 -14.07 8.45
CA LEU A 150 -8.51 -13.71 8.06
C LEU A 150 -7.89 -14.81 7.22
N ILE A 151 -7.18 -14.40 6.16
CA ILE A 151 -6.50 -15.33 5.26
C ILE A 151 -5.03 -15.40 5.61
N ALA A 152 -4.58 -16.58 6.07
CA ALA A 152 -3.18 -16.87 6.30
C ALA A 152 -2.45 -17.24 5.00
N ALA A 153 -3.13 -17.91 4.06
CA ALA A 153 -2.53 -18.38 2.82
C ALA A 153 -1.98 -17.23 1.97
N SER A 154 -0.70 -17.28 1.65
CA SER A 154 -0.08 -16.40 0.67
C SER A 154 -0.20 -17.02 -0.72
N ALA A 155 -0.24 -16.19 -1.77
CA ALA A 155 -0.36 -16.64 -3.14
C ALA A 155 0.58 -15.86 -4.05
N ILE A 156 1.19 -16.55 -5.01
CA ILE A 156 2.10 -16.00 -6.01
C ILE A 156 1.49 -16.16 -7.39
N TYR A 157 1.33 -15.05 -8.10
CA TYR A 157 0.90 -15.04 -9.50
C TYR A 157 2.11 -14.92 -10.43
N ASP A 158 2.16 -15.79 -11.40
CA ASP A 158 3.15 -15.77 -12.48
C ASP A 158 2.50 -15.25 -13.77
N PRO A 159 2.80 -14.00 -14.18
CA PRO A 159 2.23 -13.43 -15.40
C PRO A 159 2.61 -14.16 -16.68
N ALA A 160 3.78 -14.84 -16.71
CA ALA A 160 4.24 -15.55 -17.90
C ALA A 160 3.38 -16.79 -18.22
N THR A 161 2.78 -17.39 -17.20
CA THR A 161 1.95 -18.60 -17.32
C THR A 161 0.47 -18.34 -17.06
N ASP A 162 0.10 -17.14 -16.60
CA ASP A 162 -1.24 -16.78 -16.12
C ASP A 162 -1.74 -17.76 -15.04
N ARG A 163 -0.89 -18.07 -14.06
CA ARG A 163 -1.21 -19.06 -13.01
C ARG A 163 -0.84 -18.57 -11.62
N TRP A 164 -1.60 -19.02 -10.63
CA TRP A 164 -1.34 -18.86 -9.22
C TRP A 164 -0.68 -20.10 -8.63
N HIS A 165 0.23 -19.89 -7.69
CA HIS A 165 0.85 -20.89 -6.85
C HIS A 165 0.67 -20.53 -5.38
N GLY A 166 0.53 -21.54 -4.53
CA GLY A 166 0.55 -21.35 -3.07
C GLY A 166 1.96 -20.96 -2.61
N ALA A 167 2.03 -20.20 -1.52
CA ALA A 167 3.25 -19.84 -0.82
C ALA A 167 3.06 -20.04 0.68
N ALA A 168 4.16 -20.04 1.44
CA ALA A 168 4.12 -20.18 2.89
C ALA A 168 3.13 -19.18 3.51
N PRO A 169 2.25 -19.62 4.41
CA PRO A 169 1.25 -18.76 5.00
C PRO A 169 1.90 -17.67 5.86
N ILE A 170 1.28 -16.46 5.86
CA ILE A 170 1.73 -15.37 6.73
C ILE A 170 1.59 -15.80 8.19
N PRO A 171 2.64 -15.67 9.02
CA PRO A 171 2.59 -16.18 10.41
C PRO A 171 1.54 -15.50 11.28
N THR A 172 1.29 -14.22 11.05
CA THR A 172 0.25 -13.45 11.75
C THR A 172 -0.81 -13.00 10.75
N PRO A 173 -1.90 -13.77 10.54
CA PRO A 173 -2.98 -13.40 9.64
C PRO A 173 -3.63 -12.10 10.09
N ARG A 174 -3.80 -11.14 9.16
CA ARG A 174 -4.35 -9.81 9.44
C ARG A 174 -4.84 -9.11 8.18
N ASP A 175 -5.71 -8.15 8.36
CA ASP A 175 -6.28 -7.29 7.34
C ASP A 175 -5.83 -5.84 7.50
N HIS A 176 -6.15 -4.97 6.55
CA HIS A 176 -5.75 -3.56 6.54
C HIS A 176 -4.24 -3.35 6.78
N LEU A 177 -3.45 -4.35 6.39
CA LEU A 177 -1.99 -4.25 6.33
C LEU A 177 -1.59 -3.59 5.02
N THR A 178 -0.40 -3.02 4.99
CA THR A 178 0.25 -2.68 3.73
C THR A 178 1.36 -3.68 3.41
N ALA A 179 1.75 -3.78 2.14
CA ALA A 179 2.92 -4.54 1.74
C ALA A 179 3.79 -3.74 0.78
N ALA A 180 5.11 -3.94 0.89
CA ALA A 180 6.09 -3.34 0.00
C ALA A 180 7.17 -4.37 -0.34
N ALA A 181 7.72 -4.29 -1.54
CA ALA A 181 8.82 -5.14 -1.96
C ALA A 181 10.14 -4.38 -1.95
N ALA A 182 11.12 -4.88 -1.21
CA ALA A 182 12.45 -4.30 -1.14
C ALA A 182 13.49 -5.41 -0.98
N ARG A 183 14.67 -5.26 -1.63
CA ARG A 183 15.80 -6.20 -1.52
C ARG A 183 15.43 -7.67 -1.77
N GLY A 184 14.50 -7.94 -2.70
CA GLY A 184 14.08 -9.28 -3.05
C GLY A 184 13.08 -9.94 -2.08
N LEU A 185 12.60 -9.23 -1.07
CA LEU A 185 11.62 -9.69 -0.08
C LEU A 185 10.32 -8.89 -0.19
N VAL A 186 9.22 -9.48 0.27
CA VAL A 186 7.94 -8.79 0.47
C VAL A 186 7.71 -8.57 1.96
N TYR A 187 7.58 -7.31 2.36
CA TYR A 187 7.34 -6.90 3.74
C TYR A 187 5.86 -6.66 3.96
N ALA A 188 5.24 -7.40 4.88
CA ALA A 188 3.88 -7.21 5.36
C ALA A 188 3.93 -6.39 6.66
N ILE A 189 3.32 -5.21 6.67
CA ILE A 189 3.53 -4.19 7.71
C ILE A 189 2.19 -3.75 8.32
N GLY A 190 2.12 -3.69 9.65
CA GLY A 190 0.95 -3.22 10.39
C GLY A 190 -0.27 -4.09 10.18
N GLY A 191 -1.46 -3.48 10.18
CA GLY A 191 -2.74 -4.18 10.01
C GLY A 191 -3.41 -4.55 11.33
N ARG A 192 -4.50 -5.34 11.25
CA ARG A 192 -5.34 -5.66 12.41
C ARG A 192 -6.02 -7.04 12.28
N PRO A 193 -6.48 -7.66 13.39
CA PRO A 193 -7.23 -8.91 13.36
C PRO A 193 -8.74 -8.64 13.27
N LEU A 194 -9.24 -8.05 12.16
CA LEU A 194 -10.64 -7.65 11.93
C LEU A 194 -11.21 -6.66 12.96
N ASN A 195 -10.37 -6.13 13.83
CA ASN A 195 -10.78 -5.24 14.91
C ASN A 195 -9.91 -3.98 14.96
N PRO A 196 -10.48 -2.79 14.70
CA PRO A 196 -9.73 -1.53 14.68
C PRO A 196 -9.17 -1.09 16.04
N ASP A 197 -9.62 -1.72 17.15
CA ASP A 197 -9.06 -1.47 18.49
C ASP A 197 -7.76 -2.26 18.76
N ARG A 198 -7.41 -3.20 17.89
CA ARG A 198 -6.30 -4.14 18.10
C ARG A 198 -5.31 -4.13 16.95
N ASN A 199 -4.90 -2.93 16.54
CA ASN A 199 -3.89 -2.80 15.49
C ASN A 199 -2.54 -3.38 15.89
N TYR A 200 -1.80 -3.85 14.90
CA TYR A 200 -0.48 -4.42 15.03
C TYR A 200 0.62 -3.44 14.62
N ASP A 201 1.79 -3.61 15.25
CA ASP A 201 3.08 -3.04 14.86
C ASP A 201 3.95 -4.08 14.12
N ILE A 202 3.37 -5.21 13.75
CA ILE A 202 4.05 -6.37 13.21
C ILE A 202 4.61 -6.09 11.83
N VAL A 203 5.89 -6.47 11.65
CA VAL A 203 6.55 -6.53 10.35
C VAL A 203 7.06 -7.95 10.13
N GLU A 204 6.63 -8.55 9.03
CA GLU A 204 7.05 -9.88 8.59
C GLU A 204 7.50 -9.81 7.14
N ALA A 205 8.67 -10.36 6.85
CA ALA A 205 9.27 -10.38 5.53
C ALA A 205 9.20 -11.78 4.94
N TYR A 206 8.62 -11.89 3.75
CA TYR A 206 8.56 -13.13 2.96
C TYR A 206 9.69 -13.17 1.96
N ASP A 207 10.42 -14.28 1.95
CA ASP A 207 11.45 -14.60 0.95
C ASP A 207 10.91 -15.64 -0.03
N PRO A 208 10.63 -15.25 -1.29
CA PRO A 208 10.15 -16.19 -2.30
C PRO A 208 11.17 -17.25 -2.71
N ALA A 209 12.47 -17.01 -2.50
CA ALA A 209 13.51 -17.97 -2.87
C ALA A 209 13.58 -19.16 -1.92
N SER A 210 13.31 -18.92 -0.63
CA SER A 210 13.31 -19.96 0.41
C SER A 210 11.90 -20.40 0.83
N ASP A 211 10.84 -19.72 0.33
CA ASP A 211 9.44 -19.87 0.74
C ASP A 211 9.27 -19.75 2.26
N ARG A 212 9.87 -18.71 2.87
CA ARG A 212 9.87 -18.52 4.33
C ARG A 212 9.55 -17.10 4.73
N TRP A 213 8.90 -16.99 5.88
CA TRP A 213 8.66 -15.74 6.58
C TRP A 213 9.69 -15.53 7.69
N THR A 214 10.12 -14.29 7.88
CA THR A 214 11.00 -13.88 8.99
C THR A 214 10.43 -12.64 9.66
N ARG A 215 10.35 -12.65 11.00
CA ARG A 215 9.99 -11.48 11.79
C ARG A 215 11.07 -10.41 11.66
N ARG A 216 10.65 -9.15 11.54
CA ARG A 216 11.51 -7.97 11.49
C ARG A 216 11.23 -7.05 12.67
N SER A 217 12.06 -6.02 12.86
CA SER A 217 11.85 -4.99 13.87
C SER A 217 10.45 -4.39 13.74
N ALA A 218 9.74 -4.33 14.87
CA ALA A 218 8.38 -3.83 14.92
C ALA A 218 8.31 -2.36 14.52
N MET A 219 7.22 -1.96 13.83
CA MET A 219 6.91 -0.57 13.53
C MET A 219 6.73 0.22 14.84
N PRO A 220 7.20 1.48 14.94
CA PRO A 220 7.06 2.27 16.16
C PRO A 220 5.61 2.48 16.62
N SER A 221 4.66 2.55 15.70
CA SER A 221 3.24 2.76 16.04
C SER A 221 2.34 1.67 15.47
N ARG A 222 1.36 1.22 16.28
CA ARG A 222 0.34 0.22 15.90
C ARG A 222 -0.77 0.87 15.12
N ARG A 223 -0.99 0.47 13.85
CA ARG A 223 -2.06 1.00 13.01
C ARG A 223 -2.42 0.09 11.84
N GLY A 224 -3.66 0.19 11.38
CA GLY A 224 -4.15 -0.42 10.15
C GLY A 224 -4.61 0.66 9.16
N GLY A 225 -4.96 0.28 7.93
CA GLY A 225 -5.40 1.25 6.91
C GLY A 225 -4.30 2.24 6.49
N LEU A 226 -3.04 1.80 6.58
CA LEU A 226 -1.83 2.56 6.28
C LEU A 226 -1.37 2.28 4.84
N ALA A 227 -0.57 3.18 4.28
CA ALA A 227 0.06 2.98 2.97
C ALA A 227 1.58 2.85 3.11
N ALA A 228 2.21 2.18 2.14
CA ALA A 228 3.66 2.14 2.03
C ALA A 228 4.12 2.29 0.58
N ALA A 229 5.29 2.92 0.39
CA ALA A 229 6.02 2.93 -0.86
C ALA A 229 7.53 2.86 -0.60
N VAL A 230 8.26 2.36 -1.59
CA VAL A 230 9.73 2.28 -1.50
C VAL A 230 10.33 3.50 -2.19
N LEU A 231 11.11 4.28 -1.44
CA LEU A 231 11.86 5.42 -1.95
C LEU A 231 13.32 5.26 -1.50
N ASP A 232 14.24 5.36 -2.44
CA ASP A 232 15.70 5.23 -2.20
C ASP A 232 16.10 3.98 -1.41
N GLY A 233 15.37 2.87 -1.64
CA GLY A 233 15.62 1.57 -1.00
C GLY A 233 15.07 1.42 0.41
N ALA A 234 14.50 2.46 1.00
CA ALA A 234 13.79 2.44 2.28
C ALA A 234 12.27 2.31 2.07
N ILE A 235 11.57 1.70 3.03
CA ILE A 235 10.12 1.57 3.01
C ILE A 235 9.51 2.69 3.85
N HIS A 236 8.85 3.62 3.19
CA HIS A 236 8.10 4.71 3.82
C HIS A 236 6.69 4.23 4.15
N VAL A 237 6.29 4.33 5.42
CA VAL A 237 5.00 3.88 5.93
C VAL A 237 4.24 5.07 6.51
N ILE A 238 3.09 5.41 5.91
CA ILE A 238 2.40 6.67 6.15
C ILE A 238 0.95 6.44 6.56
N GLY A 239 0.44 7.33 7.41
CA GLY A 239 -0.96 7.37 7.79
C GLY A 239 -1.46 6.14 8.51
N GLY A 240 -2.75 5.87 8.38
CA GLY A 240 -3.45 4.77 9.02
C GLY A 240 -4.43 5.22 10.07
N GLU A 241 -5.11 4.27 10.70
CA GLU A 241 -6.15 4.52 11.70
C GLU A 241 -6.11 3.55 12.87
N THR A 242 -6.77 3.95 13.92
CA THR A 242 -7.35 3.10 14.97
C THR A 242 -8.80 3.52 15.18
N ARG A 243 -9.56 2.85 16.07
CA ARG A 243 -10.93 3.28 16.34
C ARG A 243 -10.96 4.73 16.82
N GLY A 244 -11.65 5.61 16.08
CA GLY A 244 -11.85 7.01 16.41
C GLY A 244 -10.68 7.97 16.17
N SER A 245 -9.56 7.51 15.63
CA SER A 245 -8.38 8.33 15.34
C SER A 245 -7.71 7.95 14.02
N VAL A 246 -7.12 8.93 13.36
CA VAL A 246 -6.26 8.76 12.18
C VAL A 246 -4.85 9.26 12.47
N PHE A 247 -3.87 8.74 11.77
CA PHE A 247 -2.46 9.02 12.01
C PHE A 247 -1.88 9.92 10.90
N ALA A 248 -1.00 10.84 11.31
CA ALA A 248 -0.11 11.59 10.42
C ALA A 248 1.30 10.99 10.37
N ASN A 249 1.52 9.87 11.04
CA ASN A 249 2.84 9.26 11.18
C ASN A 249 3.45 8.95 9.81
N HIS A 250 4.71 9.32 9.66
CA HIS A 250 5.58 8.94 8.56
C HIS A 250 6.81 8.25 9.14
N GLU A 251 6.82 6.95 9.11
CA GLU A 251 7.86 6.10 9.65
C GLU A 251 8.59 5.42 8.50
N VAL A 252 9.91 5.38 8.56
CA VAL A 252 10.79 4.90 7.50
C VAL A 252 11.56 3.69 7.99
N TYR A 253 11.40 2.58 7.31
CA TYR A 253 12.10 1.33 7.60
C TYR A 253 13.25 1.12 6.63
N ASP A 254 14.44 0.90 7.16
CA ASP A 254 15.59 0.48 6.38
C ASP A 254 15.72 -1.06 6.39
N PRO A 255 15.44 -1.73 5.25
CA PRO A 255 15.53 -3.19 5.16
C PRO A 255 16.97 -3.74 5.26
N ALA A 256 17.99 -2.90 5.09
CA ALA A 256 19.38 -3.33 5.19
C ALA A 256 19.85 -3.46 6.63
N THR A 257 19.38 -2.57 7.51
CA THR A 257 19.79 -2.50 8.90
C THR A 257 18.73 -3.00 9.88
N ASP A 258 17.51 -3.31 9.39
CA ASP A 258 16.33 -3.69 10.20
C ASP A 258 15.99 -2.62 11.25
N ARG A 259 16.03 -1.34 10.86
CA ARG A 259 15.79 -0.19 11.76
C ARG A 259 14.73 0.75 11.23
N TRP A 260 14.05 1.39 12.16
CA TRP A 260 13.07 2.43 11.91
C TRP A 260 13.62 3.81 12.25
N THR A 261 13.25 4.79 11.46
CA THR A 261 13.41 6.24 11.72
C THR A 261 12.07 6.93 11.49
N THR A 262 11.97 8.19 11.94
CA THR A 262 10.78 9.02 11.71
C THR A 262 11.15 10.15 10.75
N ALA A 263 10.29 10.39 9.76
CA ALA A 263 10.37 11.55 8.87
C ALA A 263 9.29 12.57 9.19
N SER A 264 9.30 13.72 8.51
CA SER A 264 8.29 14.78 8.68
C SER A 264 6.89 14.21 8.52
N ALA A 265 6.02 14.46 9.49
CA ALA A 265 4.65 13.95 9.52
C ALA A 265 3.82 14.44 8.32
N LEU A 266 2.87 13.63 7.86
CA LEU A 266 1.89 14.01 6.84
C LEU A 266 1.13 15.26 7.28
N PRO A 267 0.95 16.29 6.41
CA PRO A 267 0.28 17.55 6.79
C PRO A 267 -1.12 17.38 7.34
N VAL A 268 -1.87 16.41 6.83
CA VAL A 268 -3.21 16.04 7.32
C VAL A 268 -3.25 14.53 7.55
N ALA A 269 -3.53 14.13 8.79
CA ALA A 269 -3.68 12.73 9.16
C ALA A 269 -4.77 12.04 8.32
N ARG A 270 -4.53 10.83 7.80
CA ARG A 270 -5.45 10.08 6.94
C ARG A 270 -5.24 8.57 7.07
N HIS A 271 -6.31 7.83 6.79
CA HIS A 271 -6.27 6.37 6.61
C HIS A 271 -6.85 5.98 5.25
N GLY A 272 -6.74 4.71 4.87
CA GLY A 272 -7.27 4.23 3.59
C GLY A 272 -6.75 5.05 2.40
N LEU A 273 -5.53 5.54 2.52
CA LEU A 273 -4.81 6.36 1.56
C LEU A 273 -3.93 5.47 0.67
N ALA A 274 -3.51 6.00 -0.47
CA ALA A 274 -2.52 5.35 -1.32
C ALA A 274 -1.17 6.07 -1.22
N ALA A 275 -0.08 5.34 -1.47
CA ALA A 275 1.25 5.89 -1.58
C ALA A 275 1.97 5.35 -2.81
N ALA A 276 2.75 6.21 -3.47
CA ALA A 276 3.56 5.87 -4.63
C ALA A 276 4.85 6.68 -4.64
N ALA A 277 5.96 6.08 -5.06
CA ALA A 277 7.24 6.76 -5.19
C ALA A 277 7.64 6.85 -6.66
N VAL A 278 7.89 8.06 -7.15
CA VAL A 278 8.30 8.32 -8.53
C VAL A 278 9.14 9.60 -8.59
N GLY A 279 10.17 9.62 -9.42
CA GLY A 279 11.03 10.79 -9.61
C GLY A 279 11.72 11.26 -8.33
N GLY A 280 12.13 10.34 -7.44
CA GLY A 280 12.77 10.67 -6.17
C GLY A 280 11.84 11.33 -5.14
N LYS A 281 10.52 11.23 -5.30
CA LYS A 281 9.50 11.80 -4.42
C LYS A 281 8.47 10.76 -4.03
N LEU A 282 7.86 10.95 -2.87
CA LEU A 282 6.76 10.14 -2.37
C LEU A 282 5.45 10.92 -2.50
N TYR A 283 4.47 10.32 -3.14
CA TYR A 283 3.11 10.86 -3.31
C TYR A 283 2.16 10.12 -2.40
N VAL A 284 1.37 10.87 -1.61
CA VAL A 284 0.33 10.36 -0.72
C VAL A 284 -1.02 10.88 -1.20
N ILE A 285 -1.91 9.97 -1.57
CA ILE A 285 -3.05 10.26 -2.43
C ILE A 285 -4.35 9.84 -1.73
N GLY A 286 -5.33 10.75 -1.70
CA GLY A 286 -6.67 10.48 -1.18
C GLY A 286 -6.69 10.04 0.29
N GLY A 287 -7.62 9.17 0.62
CA GLY A 287 -7.84 8.65 1.98
C GLY A 287 -8.88 9.42 2.78
N GLY A 288 -9.06 9.02 4.04
CA GLY A 288 -10.03 9.59 4.97
C GLY A 288 -9.38 10.42 6.07
N PRO A 289 -9.70 11.71 6.22
CA PRO A 289 -9.16 12.56 7.28
C PRO A 289 -9.83 12.33 8.66
N LYS A 290 -10.81 11.44 8.74
CA LYS A 290 -11.46 10.99 9.99
C LYS A 290 -11.56 9.47 9.95
N ALA A 291 -11.52 8.81 11.10
CA ALA A 291 -11.73 7.36 11.18
C ALA A 291 -13.11 6.95 10.62
N GLY A 292 -13.15 5.81 9.92
CA GLY A 292 -14.35 5.33 9.25
C GLY A 292 -14.57 5.99 7.89
N PHE A 293 -15.83 6.26 7.52
CA PHE A 293 -16.14 6.82 6.20
C PHE A 293 -15.89 8.33 6.15
N SER A 294 -14.80 8.68 5.48
CA SER A 294 -14.49 10.09 5.16
C SER A 294 -13.51 10.11 3.99
N GLN A 295 -13.68 11.01 3.05
CA GLN A 295 -12.88 11.04 1.83
C GLN A 295 -12.26 12.41 1.61
N THR A 296 -11.06 12.44 1.04
CA THR A 296 -10.40 13.65 0.54
C THR A 296 -9.83 13.41 -0.85
N ASP A 297 -9.68 14.48 -1.60
CA ASP A 297 -9.00 14.55 -2.88
C ASP A 297 -7.54 15.00 -2.75
N ALA A 298 -7.07 15.23 -1.54
CA ALA A 298 -5.73 15.75 -1.29
C ALA A 298 -4.63 14.82 -1.83
N VAL A 299 -3.63 15.43 -2.44
CA VAL A 299 -2.39 14.79 -2.87
C VAL A 299 -1.23 15.57 -2.27
N ASP A 300 -0.50 14.92 -1.36
CA ASP A 300 0.69 15.48 -0.74
C ASP A 300 1.95 14.81 -1.29
N VAL A 301 2.99 15.59 -1.50
CA VAL A 301 4.27 15.15 -2.06
C VAL A 301 5.37 15.41 -1.05
N PHE A 302 6.04 14.34 -0.66
CA PHE A 302 7.24 14.41 0.17
C PHE A 302 8.49 14.34 -0.68
N ALA A 303 9.39 15.31 -0.49
CA ALA A 303 10.74 15.32 -1.04
C ALA A 303 11.73 15.18 0.13
N PRO A 304 12.58 14.12 0.14
CA PRO A 304 13.60 13.91 1.17
C PRO A 304 14.61 15.04 1.30
#